data_7d1dcd7dfde07490dabcb44d456b888c
#
_entry.id   7d1dcd7dfde07490dabcb44d456b888c
#
_cell.length_a   1.000
_cell.length_b   1.000
_cell.length_c   1.000
_cell.angle_alpha   90.00
_cell.angle_beta   90.00
_cell.angle_gamma   90.00
#
_symmetry.space_group_name_H-M   'P 1'
#
loop_
_entity.id
_entity.type
_entity.pdbx_description
1 polymer ?
#
loop_
_entity_poly.entity_id
_entity_poly.type
_entity_poly.pdbx_seq_one_letter_code
_entity_poly.pdbx_strand_id
1 'polypeptide(L)'
;DLLAIPGVTSDVINWCNSTYSKYSRISQRFPLFDKYVWESLTTGNPSLPGLNTYFHNKTLTWPWRFVKTQVRDYKMSELFDNLYAALPSDQPILTSHMWNAMGAVAGGMTGVVNMMFDNWPMAFQLIEGTKHAVQGPAGYYGFRMLRGFGEKGEVMKPMPSADIFFTGQHVDHELVENIEVDCAARIQRMEAKEPRRFMVTMGGAGAQRELFKAIIEHAIPLIKENKISLFVNLGDHVGNWEWLKAELAPYKDLLNSHFTWEETRDYTDSIRENSAHGLHVFLYDNTFHAVYASNYLMRVMDIMITKPSELAFYPIPKIFNARVGGHEMWGAIRGAEIGDSTVEARTIPQTLQAIDLMTHENDLLEMYCEMIVKNKNIGLYDGAYKSVELATGKKFTRTPEGIRIGG
;
A
#
# COMPACT_ATOMS: atom_id res chain seq x y z
N ASP A 1 15.59 -20.86 -6.52
CA ASP A 1 16.92 -20.33 -6.18
C ASP A 1 17.38 -19.39 -7.30
N LEU A 2 17.43 -18.06 -7.01
CA LEU A 2 17.77 -17.04 -7.99
C LEU A 2 19.18 -17.23 -8.59
N LEU A 3 20.11 -17.80 -7.81
CA LEU A 3 21.48 -18.05 -8.25
C LEU A 3 21.59 -19.22 -9.25
N ALA A 4 20.56 -20.05 -9.39
CA ALA A 4 20.52 -21.11 -10.39
C ALA A 4 20.18 -20.59 -11.80
N ILE A 5 19.84 -19.31 -11.94
CA ILE A 5 19.41 -18.71 -13.21
C ILE A 5 20.65 -18.16 -13.95
N PRO A 6 20.86 -18.49 -15.23
CA PRO A 6 22.00 -17.99 -15.99
C PRO A 6 22.07 -16.46 -16.01
N GLY A 7 23.24 -15.90 -15.69
CA GLY A 7 23.48 -14.45 -15.65
C GLY A 7 23.12 -13.76 -14.33
N VAL A 8 22.50 -14.46 -13.39
CA VAL A 8 22.27 -13.95 -12.02
C VAL A 8 23.41 -14.37 -11.12
N THR A 9 24.18 -13.42 -10.63
CA THR A 9 25.29 -13.66 -9.71
C THR A 9 25.02 -12.95 -8.36
N SER A 10 25.71 -13.41 -7.32
CA SER A 10 25.67 -12.73 -6.01
C SER A 10 26.10 -11.26 -6.09
N ASP A 11 27.03 -10.93 -6.98
CA ASP A 11 27.50 -9.56 -7.18
C ASP A 11 26.40 -8.68 -7.80
N VAL A 12 25.62 -9.20 -8.71
CA VAL A 12 24.48 -8.51 -9.32
C VAL A 12 23.40 -8.26 -8.29
N ILE A 13 23.06 -9.26 -7.47
CA ILE A 13 22.07 -9.12 -6.37
C ILE A 13 22.56 -8.09 -5.35
N ASN A 14 23.83 -8.16 -4.96
CA ASN A 14 24.44 -7.22 -4.01
C ASN A 14 24.50 -5.80 -4.59
N TRP A 15 24.79 -5.65 -5.88
CA TRP A 15 24.77 -4.35 -6.55
C TRP A 15 23.36 -3.74 -6.57
N CYS A 16 22.33 -4.51 -6.90
CA CYS A 16 20.94 -4.07 -6.85
C CYS A 16 20.55 -3.59 -5.45
N ASN A 17 20.83 -4.41 -4.44
CA ASN A 17 20.54 -4.08 -3.03
C ASN A 17 21.32 -2.84 -2.56
N SER A 18 22.59 -2.72 -2.93
CA SER A 18 23.42 -1.56 -2.56
C SER A 18 22.97 -0.28 -3.26
N THR A 19 22.52 -0.38 -4.51
CA THR A 19 22.02 0.77 -5.28
C THR A 19 20.71 1.27 -4.73
N TYR A 20 19.76 0.38 -4.46
CA TYR A 20 18.50 0.72 -3.81
C TYR A 20 18.73 1.35 -2.42
N SER A 21 19.60 0.77 -1.60
CA SER A 21 19.95 1.29 -0.28
C SER A 21 20.63 2.65 -0.32
N LYS A 22 21.45 2.93 -1.35
CA LYS A 22 22.07 4.26 -1.55
C LYS A 22 21.01 5.29 -1.94
N TYR A 23 20.09 4.94 -2.80
CA TYR A 23 19.00 5.82 -3.25
C TYR A 23 18.09 6.19 -2.10
N SER A 24 17.66 5.21 -1.32
CA SER A 24 16.84 5.41 -0.11
C SER A 24 17.54 6.30 0.92
N ARG A 25 18.87 6.12 1.13
CA ARG A 25 19.66 6.94 2.03
C ARG A 25 19.84 8.38 1.57
N ILE A 26 19.97 8.61 0.26
CA ILE A 26 20.06 9.97 -0.31
C ILE A 26 18.71 10.68 -0.13
N SER A 27 17.60 10.02 -0.43
CA SER A 27 16.25 10.53 -0.25
C SER A 27 16.00 10.93 1.20
N GLN A 28 16.31 10.05 2.17
CA GLN A 28 16.14 10.32 3.59
C GLN A 28 17.06 11.44 4.13
N ARG A 29 18.26 11.59 3.58
CA ARG A 29 19.26 12.56 4.06
C ARG A 29 19.04 13.97 3.48
N PHE A 30 18.35 14.08 2.36
CA PHE A 30 18.06 15.33 1.67
C PHE A 30 16.56 15.46 1.38
N PRO A 31 15.75 15.86 2.38
CA PRO A 31 14.29 16.03 2.20
C PRO A 31 13.91 16.97 1.07
N LEU A 32 14.76 17.97 0.76
CA LEU A 32 14.57 18.87 -0.37
C LEU A 32 14.78 18.15 -1.71
N PHE A 33 15.73 17.22 -1.79
CA PHE A 33 15.93 16.39 -2.98
C PHE A 33 14.73 15.46 -3.21
N ASP A 34 14.23 14.84 -2.15
CA ASP A 34 13.04 14.01 -2.20
C ASP A 34 11.83 14.83 -2.66
N LYS A 35 11.56 15.94 -2.00
CA LYS A 35 10.43 16.83 -2.30
C LYS A 35 10.49 17.47 -3.69
N TYR A 36 11.66 17.94 -4.14
CA TYR A 36 11.77 18.72 -5.36
C TYR A 36 12.22 17.92 -6.59
N VAL A 37 12.91 16.81 -6.40
CA VAL A 37 13.39 15.99 -7.51
C VAL A 37 12.61 14.69 -7.62
N TRP A 38 12.57 13.89 -6.57
CA TRP A 38 11.92 12.58 -6.63
C TRP A 38 10.41 12.67 -6.69
N GLU A 39 9.80 13.43 -5.82
CA GLU A 39 8.36 13.68 -5.84
C GLU A 39 7.93 14.36 -7.14
N SER A 40 8.70 15.32 -7.62
CA SER A 40 8.48 15.98 -8.92
C SER A 40 8.58 15.00 -10.09
N LEU A 41 9.53 14.07 -10.08
CA LEU A 41 9.71 13.07 -11.15
C LEU A 41 8.64 11.99 -11.13
N THR A 42 8.14 11.62 -9.95
CA THR A 42 7.21 10.49 -9.80
C THR A 42 5.73 10.92 -9.75
N THR A 43 5.41 12.11 -9.25
CA THR A 43 4.05 12.49 -8.88
C THR A 43 3.45 13.65 -9.66
N GLY A 44 4.20 14.30 -10.55
CA GLY A 44 3.70 15.46 -11.24
C GLY A 44 3.41 16.65 -10.32
N ASN A 45 4.28 16.91 -9.34
CA ASN A 45 4.12 17.98 -8.38
C ASN A 45 3.98 19.35 -9.10
N PRO A 46 2.84 20.05 -8.97
CA PRO A 46 2.62 21.36 -9.62
C PRO A 46 3.57 22.45 -9.10
N SER A 47 4.33 22.21 -8.01
CA SER A 47 5.29 23.19 -7.48
C SER A 47 6.54 23.37 -8.34
N LEU A 48 6.84 22.44 -9.25
CA LEU A 48 7.95 22.52 -10.21
C LEU A 48 7.49 22.10 -11.62
N PRO A 49 6.53 22.83 -12.23
CA PRO A 49 5.89 22.42 -13.46
C PRO A 49 6.87 22.24 -14.64
N GLY A 50 7.95 23.02 -14.69
CA GLY A 50 8.84 23.03 -15.84
C GLY A 50 9.67 21.77 -16.05
N LEU A 51 10.28 21.23 -15.02
CA LEU A 51 11.19 20.08 -15.13
C LEU A 51 10.40 18.77 -15.31
N ASN A 52 9.35 18.64 -14.57
CA ASN A 52 8.48 17.47 -14.58
C ASN A 52 7.69 17.37 -15.89
N THR A 53 7.06 18.46 -16.31
CA THR A 53 6.36 18.54 -17.60
C THR A 53 7.31 18.28 -18.77
N TYR A 54 8.57 18.72 -18.69
CA TYR A 54 9.57 18.46 -19.73
C TYR A 54 9.92 16.98 -19.85
N PHE A 55 10.20 16.32 -18.76
CA PHE A 55 10.54 14.87 -18.79
C PHE A 55 9.32 14.03 -19.12
N HIS A 56 8.17 14.29 -18.54
CA HIS A 56 6.95 13.54 -18.84
C HIS A 56 6.44 13.79 -20.24
N ASN A 57 6.39 15.03 -20.72
CA ASN A 57 5.96 15.32 -22.09
C ASN A 57 6.90 14.70 -23.13
N LYS A 58 8.21 14.67 -22.90
CA LYS A 58 9.11 13.97 -23.81
C LYS A 58 8.92 12.46 -23.82
N THR A 59 8.70 11.84 -22.67
CA THR A 59 8.46 10.39 -22.59
C THR A 59 7.13 9.97 -23.20
N LEU A 60 6.13 10.86 -23.22
CA LEU A 60 4.78 10.56 -23.70
C LEU A 60 4.49 11.02 -25.13
N THR A 61 5.23 12.03 -25.64
CA THR A 61 5.18 12.42 -27.06
C THR A 61 5.96 11.46 -27.97
N TRP A 62 6.82 10.65 -27.38
CA TRP A 62 7.54 9.62 -28.10
C TRP A 62 6.75 8.31 -28.08
N PRO A 63 6.89 7.44 -29.11
CA PRO A 63 6.27 6.12 -29.09
C PRO A 63 6.72 5.36 -27.84
N TRP A 64 5.87 4.51 -27.31
CA TRP A 64 6.09 3.66 -26.12
C TRP A 64 7.49 3.04 -26.01
N ARG A 65 8.11 2.78 -27.15
CA ARG A 65 9.49 2.27 -27.26
C ARG A 65 10.53 3.15 -26.56
N PHE A 66 10.26 4.45 -26.38
CA PHE A 66 11.24 5.36 -25.79
C PHE A 66 11.31 5.21 -24.27
N VAL A 67 10.18 5.04 -23.59
CA VAL A 67 10.15 4.72 -22.15
C VAL A 67 10.85 3.38 -21.91
N LYS A 68 10.53 2.39 -22.74
CA LYS A 68 11.19 1.08 -22.74
C LYS A 68 12.72 1.17 -22.92
N THR A 69 13.20 2.02 -23.82
CA THR A 69 14.64 2.16 -24.13
C THR A 69 15.37 2.91 -23.01
N GLN A 70 14.80 3.99 -22.48
CA GLN A 70 15.49 4.79 -21.44
C GLN A 70 15.60 4.08 -20.09
N VAL A 71 14.62 3.27 -19.72
CA VAL A 71 14.72 2.49 -18.48
C VAL A 71 15.55 1.22 -18.68
N ARG A 72 15.63 0.72 -19.90
CA ARG A 72 16.57 -0.36 -20.28
C ARG A 72 18.03 0.07 -20.13
N ASP A 73 18.36 1.34 -20.35
CA ASP A 73 19.70 1.90 -20.14
C ASP A 73 20.09 1.99 -18.65
N TYR A 74 19.11 1.89 -17.74
CA TYR A 74 19.40 1.59 -16.34
C TYR A 74 19.63 0.08 -16.21
N LYS A 75 20.88 -0.35 -16.07
CA LYS A 75 21.36 -1.73 -15.90
C LYS A 75 20.51 -2.68 -15.03
N MET A 76 19.52 -2.16 -14.33
CA MET A 76 18.57 -2.91 -13.52
C MET A 76 17.58 -3.73 -14.35
N SER A 77 17.18 -3.27 -15.55
CA SER A 77 16.30 -4.06 -16.41
C SER A 77 17.04 -5.21 -17.10
N GLU A 78 18.32 -5.04 -17.43
CA GLU A 78 19.13 -6.11 -18.04
C GLU A 78 19.25 -7.34 -17.14
N LEU A 79 19.28 -7.14 -15.82
CA LEU A 79 19.26 -8.24 -14.85
C LEU A 79 17.97 -9.06 -14.96
N PHE A 80 16.83 -8.37 -15.00
CA PHE A 80 15.53 -9.03 -15.12
C PHE A 80 15.31 -9.62 -16.52
N ASP A 81 15.83 -9.01 -17.59
CA ASP A 81 15.78 -9.56 -18.94
C ASP A 81 16.37 -10.98 -18.99
N ASN A 82 17.58 -11.17 -18.44
CA ASN A 82 18.24 -12.48 -18.38
C ASN A 82 17.49 -13.50 -17.53
N LEU A 83 16.92 -13.05 -16.41
CA LEU A 83 16.10 -13.87 -15.53
C LEU A 83 14.90 -14.44 -16.29
N TYR A 84 14.16 -13.57 -16.97
CA TYR A 84 12.95 -13.97 -17.68
C TYR A 84 13.24 -14.71 -18.99
N ALA A 85 14.32 -14.40 -19.69
CA ALA A 85 14.75 -15.14 -20.89
C ALA A 85 15.07 -16.63 -20.60
N ALA A 86 15.34 -16.97 -19.34
CA ALA A 86 15.57 -18.36 -18.91
C ALA A 86 14.27 -19.13 -18.60
N LEU A 87 13.11 -18.46 -18.59
CA LEU A 87 11.80 -19.07 -18.33
C LEU A 87 11.05 -19.36 -19.63
N PRO A 88 10.09 -20.29 -19.63
CA PRO A 88 9.13 -20.44 -20.73
C PRO A 88 8.43 -19.12 -21.00
N SER A 89 8.35 -18.68 -22.26
CA SER A 89 7.79 -17.37 -22.63
C SER A 89 6.31 -17.20 -22.31
N ASP A 90 5.58 -18.31 -22.14
CA ASP A 90 4.16 -18.36 -21.76
C ASP A 90 3.94 -18.49 -20.25
N GLN A 91 5.01 -18.52 -19.45
CA GLN A 91 4.90 -18.50 -17.98
C GLN A 91 4.15 -17.24 -17.53
N PRO A 92 3.05 -17.36 -16.76
CA PRO A 92 2.32 -16.20 -16.24
C PRO A 92 3.19 -15.39 -15.27
N ILE A 93 3.23 -14.08 -15.48
CA ILE A 93 3.98 -13.15 -14.62
C ILE A 93 3.04 -12.12 -14.04
N LEU A 94 3.03 -12.03 -12.70
CA LEU A 94 2.38 -10.96 -11.95
C LEU A 94 3.48 -10.08 -11.34
N THR A 95 3.40 -8.79 -11.56
CA THR A 95 4.37 -7.85 -11.02
C THR A 95 3.71 -6.53 -10.62
N SER A 96 4.25 -5.89 -9.60
CA SER A 96 3.83 -4.57 -9.13
C SER A 96 4.88 -3.49 -9.39
N HIS A 97 6.01 -3.85 -10.02
CA HIS A 97 7.12 -2.94 -10.22
C HIS A 97 7.52 -2.85 -11.68
N MET A 98 7.73 -1.60 -12.15
CA MET A 98 8.02 -1.31 -13.56
C MET A 98 9.26 -2.03 -14.11
N TRP A 99 10.35 -2.13 -13.34
CA TRP A 99 11.57 -2.79 -13.80
C TRP A 99 11.37 -4.27 -14.04
N ASN A 100 10.60 -4.90 -13.17
CA ASN A 100 10.27 -6.31 -13.30
C ASN A 100 9.37 -6.56 -14.53
N ALA A 101 8.35 -5.71 -14.73
CA ALA A 101 7.49 -5.78 -15.90
C ALA A 101 8.27 -5.52 -17.21
N MET A 102 9.17 -4.53 -17.20
CA MET A 102 10.04 -4.25 -18.35
C MET A 102 10.97 -5.40 -18.68
N GLY A 103 11.65 -5.94 -17.66
CA GLY A 103 12.53 -7.08 -17.82
C GLY A 103 11.79 -8.32 -18.32
N ALA A 104 10.58 -8.58 -17.81
CA ALA A 104 9.75 -9.68 -18.29
C ALA A 104 9.41 -9.54 -19.78
N VAL A 105 8.97 -8.36 -20.22
CA VAL A 105 8.68 -8.10 -21.63
C VAL A 105 9.95 -8.18 -22.50
N ALA A 106 11.06 -7.61 -22.04
CA ALA A 106 12.34 -7.66 -22.76
C ALA A 106 12.91 -9.08 -22.84
N GLY A 107 12.70 -9.90 -21.79
CA GLY A 107 13.02 -11.33 -21.77
C GLY A 107 12.09 -12.21 -22.61
N GLY A 108 11.10 -11.63 -23.29
CA GLY A 108 10.21 -12.34 -24.21
C GLY A 108 8.95 -12.95 -23.60
N MET A 109 8.61 -12.58 -22.35
CA MET A 109 7.41 -13.08 -21.71
C MET A 109 6.16 -12.47 -22.33
N THR A 110 5.10 -13.28 -22.53
CA THR A 110 3.86 -12.86 -23.20
C THR A 110 2.69 -12.68 -22.23
N GLY A 111 2.71 -13.30 -21.07
CA GLY A 111 1.63 -13.30 -20.07
C GLY A 111 1.87 -12.32 -18.91
N VAL A 112 2.42 -11.13 -19.17
CA VAL A 112 2.79 -10.19 -18.11
C VAL A 112 1.62 -9.31 -17.69
N VAL A 113 1.26 -9.36 -16.42
CA VAL A 113 0.29 -8.47 -15.79
C VAL A 113 1.00 -7.54 -14.81
N ASN A 114 0.91 -6.25 -15.06
CA ASN A 114 1.44 -5.20 -14.21
C ASN A 114 0.32 -4.69 -13.28
N MET A 115 0.42 -5.02 -11.99
CA MET A 115 -0.55 -4.64 -10.96
C MET A 115 -0.25 -3.22 -10.49
N MET A 116 -1.22 -2.32 -10.66
CA MET A 116 -1.09 -0.91 -10.28
C MET A 116 -1.59 -0.71 -8.85
N PHE A 117 -0.66 -0.60 -7.89
CA PHE A 117 -1.01 -0.39 -6.48
C PHE A 117 -1.39 1.06 -6.17
N ASP A 118 -0.92 2.03 -6.95
CA ASP A 118 -1.34 3.41 -6.81
C ASP A 118 -2.55 3.71 -7.70
N ASN A 119 -3.47 4.51 -7.19
CA ASN A 119 -4.60 4.99 -7.99
C ASN A 119 -4.22 6.18 -8.88
N TRP A 120 -3.07 6.80 -8.65
CA TRP A 120 -2.50 7.87 -9.47
C TRP A 120 -1.84 7.30 -10.72
N PRO A 121 -2.14 7.83 -11.93
CA PRO A 121 -1.56 7.32 -13.18
C PRO A 121 -0.10 7.78 -13.36
N MET A 122 0.85 6.97 -12.94
CA MET A 122 2.28 7.23 -13.09
C MET A 122 2.81 6.71 -14.43
N ALA A 123 3.47 7.58 -15.22
CA ALA A 123 3.98 7.23 -16.55
C ALA A 123 4.92 6.04 -16.57
N PHE A 124 5.82 5.98 -15.61
CA PHE A 124 6.81 4.92 -15.55
C PHE A 124 6.23 3.52 -15.29
N GLN A 125 4.98 3.44 -14.85
CA GLN A 125 4.25 2.17 -14.70
C GLN A 125 3.63 1.68 -16.01
N LEU A 126 3.62 2.50 -17.05
CA LEU A 126 3.03 2.16 -18.35
C LEU A 126 4.03 1.42 -19.22
N ILE A 127 3.88 0.12 -19.38
CA ILE A 127 4.83 -0.73 -20.09
C ILE A 127 4.14 -1.44 -21.24
N GLU A 128 4.54 -1.09 -22.46
CA GLU A 128 4.04 -1.74 -23.68
C GLU A 128 4.31 -3.26 -23.65
N GLY A 129 3.30 -4.04 -23.98
CA GLY A 129 3.37 -5.50 -23.96
C GLY A 129 2.91 -6.12 -22.63
N THR A 130 2.44 -5.30 -21.68
CA THR A 130 1.83 -5.81 -20.45
C THR A 130 0.32 -5.49 -20.39
N LYS A 131 -0.41 -6.29 -19.64
CA LYS A 131 -1.77 -5.95 -19.20
C LYS A 131 -1.66 -5.17 -17.90
N HIS A 132 -2.35 -4.04 -17.80
CA HIS A 132 -2.32 -3.18 -16.62
C HIS A 132 -3.57 -3.39 -15.77
N ALA A 133 -3.41 -3.95 -14.57
CA ALA A 133 -4.49 -4.20 -13.63
C ALA A 133 -4.64 -3.01 -12.68
N VAL A 134 -5.74 -2.27 -12.76
CA VAL A 134 -5.99 -1.05 -11.97
C VAL A 134 -7.09 -1.25 -10.92
N GLN A 135 -6.93 -0.59 -9.78
CA GLN A 135 -7.75 -0.80 -8.60
C GLN A 135 -9.07 -0.03 -8.60
N GLY A 136 -9.20 1.02 -9.40
CA GLY A 136 -10.39 1.85 -9.39
C GLY A 136 -10.70 2.52 -10.73
N PRO A 137 -11.97 2.94 -10.94
CA PRO A 137 -12.37 3.66 -12.15
C PRO A 137 -11.61 4.96 -12.37
N ALA A 138 -11.25 5.68 -11.30
CA ALA A 138 -10.43 6.89 -11.40
C ALA A 138 -9.03 6.60 -11.94
N GLY A 139 -8.37 5.54 -11.43
CA GLY A 139 -7.09 5.06 -11.97
C GLY A 139 -7.21 4.60 -13.42
N TYR A 140 -8.26 3.84 -13.76
CA TYR A 140 -8.54 3.41 -15.13
C TYR A 140 -8.65 4.62 -16.06
N TYR A 141 -9.47 5.61 -15.72
CA TYR A 141 -9.63 6.84 -16.50
C TYR A 141 -8.30 7.60 -16.60
N GLY A 142 -7.58 7.76 -15.49
CA GLY A 142 -6.32 8.48 -15.45
C GLY A 142 -5.26 7.87 -16.36
N PHE A 143 -5.07 6.55 -16.35
CA PHE A 143 -4.16 5.84 -17.25
C PHE A 143 -4.63 5.88 -18.70
N ARG A 144 -5.92 5.72 -18.98
CA ARG A 144 -6.47 5.84 -20.34
C ARG A 144 -6.22 7.21 -20.95
N MET A 145 -6.38 8.27 -20.16
CA MET A 145 -6.18 9.65 -20.57
C MET A 145 -4.76 10.14 -20.39
N LEU A 146 -3.91 9.35 -19.74
CA LEU A 146 -2.56 9.76 -19.32
C LEU A 146 -2.59 11.09 -18.54
N ARG A 147 -3.61 11.28 -17.70
CA ARG A 147 -3.93 12.57 -17.05
C ARG A 147 -2.87 13.02 -16.05
N GLY A 148 -2.08 12.11 -15.52
CA GLY A 148 -0.95 12.44 -14.65
C GLY A 148 0.20 13.17 -15.33
N PHE A 149 0.11 13.42 -16.65
CA PHE A 149 1.22 13.81 -17.50
C PHE A 149 1.05 15.14 -18.23
N GLY A 150 -0.11 15.75 -18.22
CA GLY A 150 -0.36 16.96 -18.96
C GLY A 150 -0.95 18.05 -18.09
N GLU A 151 -0.17 19.05 -17.69
CA GLU A 151 -0.69 20.24 -17.00
C GLU A 151 -1.57 21.10 -17.90
N LYS A 152 -1.42 20.99 -19.22
CA LYS A 152 -2.17 21.77 -20.21
C LYS A 152 -3.44 21.06 -20.72
N GLY A 153 -3.82 19.93 -20.13
CA GLY A 153 -5.01 19.18 -20.55
C GLY A 153 -4.88 18.50 -21.91
N GLU A 154 -3.68 18.40 -22.44
CA GLU A 154 -3.41 17.69 -23.69
C GLU A 154 -3.56 16.19 -23.45
N VAL A 155 -4.45 15.55 -24.21
CA VAL A 155 -4.50 14.08 -24.30
C VAL A 155 -3.37 13.68 -25.24
N MET A 156 -2.34 13.09 -24.66
CA MET A 156 -1.23 12.59 -25.46
C MET A 156 -1.71 11.37 -26.26
N LYS A 157 -1.11 10.25 -26.24
CA LYS A 157 -1.63 9.05 -26.91
C LYS A 157 -2.38 8.21 -25.88
N PRO A 158 -3.71 8.05 -25.96
CA PRO A 158 -4.46 7.25 -25.00
C PRO A 158 -3.94 5.81 -24.98
N MET A 159 -3.83 5.23 -23.78
CA MET A 159 -3.54 3.80 -23.66
C MET A 159 -4.65 3.00 -24.33
N PRO A 160 -4.34 1.95 -25.12
CA PRO A 160 -5.36 1.08 -25.69
C PRO A 160 -6.23 0.43 -24.60
N SER A 161 -7.53 0.31 -24.83
CA SER A 161 -8.44 -0.34 -23.87
C SER A 161 -8.16 -1.84 -23.70
N ALA A 162 -7.48 -2.45 -24.67
CA ALA A 162 -7.06 -3.86 -24.60
C ALA A 162 -5.91 -4.10 -23.61
N ASP A 163 -5.21 -3.04 -23.20
CA ASP A 163 -4.01 -3.14 -22.34
C ASP A 163 -4.29 -2.74 -20.88
N ILE A 164 -5.52 -2.32 -20.55
CA ILE A 164 -5.89 -1.88 -19.20
C ILE A 164 -7.19 -2.55 -18.73
N PHE A 165 -7.20 -3.00 -17.47
CA PHE A 165 -8.29 -3.75 -16.88
C PHE A 165 -8.63 -3.21 -15.50
N PHE A 166 -9.90 -2.87 -15.26
CA PHE A 166 -10.39 -2.61 -13.92
C PHE A 166 -10.58 -3.95 -13.19
N THR A 167 -9.66 -4.28 -12.31
CA THR A 167 -9.67 -5.54 -11.56
C THR A 167 -10.29 -5.40 -10.17
N GLY A 168 -10.33 -4.21 -9.62
CA GLY A 168 -10.63 -3.97 -8.22
C GLY A 168 -9.36 -3.88 -7.38
N GLN A 169 -9.53 -3.76 -6.08
CA GLN A 169 -8.44 -3.56 -5.14
C GLN A 169 -7.62 -4.83 -4.93
N HIS A 170 -6.29 -4.69 -4.95
CA HIS A 170 -5.36 -5.79 -4.75
C HIS A 170 -5.14 -5.99 -3.25
N VAL A 171 -5.94 -6.84 -2.65
CA VAL A 171 -5.95 -7.14 -1.22
C VAL A 171 -5.56 -8.60 -1.00
N ASP A 172 -4.87 -8.87 0.08
CA ASP A 172 -4.47 -10.22 0.46
C ASP A 172 -5.69 -11.12 0.69
N HIS A 173 -5.59 -12.36 0.23
CA HIS A 173 -6.65 -13.37 0.31
C HIS A 173 -7.23 -13.50 1.71
N GLU A 174 -6.37 -13.57 2.72
CA GLU A 174 -6.77 -13.72 4.12
C GLU A 174 -7.71 -12.61 4.60
N LEU A 175 -7.46 -11.37 4.18
CA LEU A 175 -8.33 -10.23 4.53
C LEU A 175 -9.65 -10.29 3.79
N VAL A 176 -9.63 -10.61 2.49
CA VAL A 176 -10.84 -10.66 1.66
C VAL A 176 -11.82 -11.73 2.13
N GLU A 177 -11.32 -12.92 2.45
CA GLU A 177 -12.16 -14.03 2.88
C GLU A 177 -12.82 -13.80 4.25
N ASN A 178 -12.21 -12.99 5.09
CA ASN A 178 -12.69 -12.75 6.45
C ASN A 178 -13.43 -11.42 6.64
N ILE A 179 -13.74 -10.69 5.58
CA ILE A 179 -14.40 -9.36 5.67
C ILE A 179 -15.66 -9.39 6.54
N GLU A 180 -16.58 -10.33 6.28
CA GLU A 180 -17.85 -10.40 7.02
C GLU A 180 -17.62 -10.72 8.49
N VAL A 181 -16.74 -11.68 8.77
CA VAL A 181 -16.42 -12.10 10.14
C VAL A 181 -15.75 -10.96 10.90
N ASP A 182 -14.77 -10.31 10.27
CA ASP A 182 -14.02 -9.22 10.89
C ASP A 182 -14.90 -7.98 11.12
N CYS A 183 -15.79 -7.63 10.19
CA CYS A 183 -16.76 -6.54 10.34
C CYS A 183 -17.78 -6.86 11.44
N ALA A 184 -18.32 -8.08 11.48
CA ALA A 184 -19.25 -8.50 12.52
C ALA A 184 -18.58 -8.44 13.91
N ALA A 185 -17.33 -8.87 14.03
CA ALA A 185 -16.58 -8.80 15.28
C ALA A 185 -16.34 -7.35 15.75
N ARG A 186 -16.09 -6.40 14.82
CA ARG A 186 -15.99 -4.96 15.13
C ARG A 186 -17.28 -4.42 15.73
N ILE A 187 -18.41 -4.72 15.09
CA ILE A 187 -19.74 -4.29 15.58
C ILE A 187 -20.04 -4.93 16.93
N GLN A 188 -19.75 -6.22 17.11
CA GLN A 188 -19.96 -6.90 18.40
C GLN A 188 -19.16 -6.27 19.54
N ARG A 189 -17.87 -5.93 19.31
CA ARG A 189 -17.05 -5.24 20.32
C ARG A 189 -17.61 -3.85 20.66
N MET A 190 -18.07 -3.14 19.64
CA MET A 190 -18.71 -1.83 19.81
C MET A 190 -19.97 -1.91 20.66
N GLU A 191 -20.86 -2.87 20.38
CA GLU A 191 -22.09 -3.10 21.16
C GLU A 191 -21.80 -3.54 22.59
N ALA A 192 -20.74 -4.33 22.78
CA ALA A 192 -20.25 -4.74 24.10
C ALA A 192 -19.54 -3.62 24.86
N LYS A 193 -19.36 -2.44 24.25
CA LYS A 193 -18.63 -1.30 24.82
C LYS A 193 -17.19 -1.62 25.22
N GLU A 194 -16.55 -2.49 24.47
CA GLU A 194 -15.12 -2.76 24.64
C GLU A 194 -14.28 -1.51 24.25
N PRO A 195 -13.04 -1.38 24.77
CA PRO A 195 -12.13 -0.35 24.32
C PRO A 195 -11.95 -0.40 22.81
N ARG A 196 -12.13 0.75 22.12
CA ARG A 196 -11.96 0.85 20.68
C ARG A 196 -10.50 0.55 20.28
N ARG A 197 -10.30 -0.37 19.36
CA ARG A 197 -8.97 -0.81 18.93
C ARG A 197 -8.49 0.01 17.74
N PHE A 198 -7.59 0.95 18.01
CA PHE A 198 -6.95 1.75 16.97
C PHE A 198 -5.59 1.16 16.62
N MET A 199 -5.30 1.04 15.34
CA MET A 199 -3.98 0.69 14.82
C MET A 199 -3.41 1.86 14.02
N VAL A 200 -2.19 2.29 14.33
CA VAL A 200 -1.44 3.23 13.51
C VAL A 200 -0.25 2.51 12.87
N THR A 201 -0.08 2.65 11.55
CA THR A 201 0.96 1.95 10.81
C THR A 201 1.95 2.91 10.19
N MET A 202 3.24 2.61 10.35
CA MET A 202 4.31 3.35 9.69
C MET A 202 4.55 2.77 8.30
N GLY A 203 4.47 3.61 7.27
CA GLY A 203 4.74 3.18 5.90
C GLY A 203 6.23 2.93 5.65
N GLY A 204 6.55 2.25 4.53
CA GLY A 204 7.90 1.82 4.19
C GLY A 204 8.98 2.91 4.14
N ALA A 205 8.61 4.18 4.00
CA ALA A 205 9.55 5.31 4.09
C ALA A 205 9.91 5.73 5.53
N GLY A 206 9.25 5.18 6.57
CA GLY A 206 9.51 5.54 7.97
C GLY A 206 9.23 7.01 8.32
N ALA A 207 8.32 7.65 7.58
CA ALA A 207 8.01 9.07 7.74
C ALA A 207 7.00 9.34 8.85
N GLN A 208 6.84 10.63 9.22
CA GLN A 208 5.78 11.14 10.12
C GLN A 208 5.93 10.75 11.60
N ARG A 209 7.11 10.46 12.10
CA ARG A 209 7.33 10.08 13.51
C ARG A 209 6.72 11.06 14.53
N GLU A 210 6.69 12.37 14.24
CA GLU A 210 6.05 13.39 15.10
C GLU A 210 4.53 13.21 15.19
N LEU A 211 3.89 12.77 14.11
CA LEU A 211 2.48 12.42 14.12
C LEU A 211 2.23 11.20 15.01
N PHE A 212 3.07 10.17 14.91
CA PHE A 212 2.98 8.98 15.77
C PHE A 212 3.08 9.34 17.25
N LYS A 213 4.08 10.18 17.61
CA LYS A 213 4.21 10.71 18.96
C LYS A 213 2.93 11.41 19.41
N ALA A 214 2.41 12.32 18.60
CA ALA A 214 1.20 13.09 18.94
C ALA A 214 -0.02 12.20 19.12
N ILE A 215 -0.19 11.18 18.27
CA ILE A 215 -1.29 10.19 18.40
C ILE A 215 -1.15 9.42 19.72
N ILE A 216 0.06 8.95 20.05
CA ILE A 216 0.28 8.19 21.29
C ILE A 216 0.01 9.06 22.52
N GLU A 217 0.57 10.27 22.56
CA GLU A 217 0.37 11.20 23.68
C GLU A 217 -1.12 11.54 23.87
N HIS A 218 -1.84 11.75 22.78
CA HIS A 218 -3.29 11.98 22.79
C HIS A 218 -4.10 10.74 23.27
N ALA A 219 -3.64 9.55 22.91
CA ALA A 219 -4.29 8.30 23.26
C ALA A 219 -4.12 7.92 24.76
N ILE A 220 -3.05 8.35 25.43
CA ILE A 220 -2.74 7.97 26.81
C ILE A 220 -3.89 8.21 27.80
N PRO A 221 -4.52 9.39 27.87
CA PRO A 221 -5.67 9.59 28.76
C PRO A 221 -6.85 8.66 28.40
N LEU A 222 -7.13 8.47 27.12
CA LEU A 222 -8.21 7.57 26.66
C LEU A 222 -7.91 6.10 26.98
N ILE A 223 -6.67 5.68 26.94
CA ILE A 223 -6.23 4.34 27.36
C ILE A 223 -6.41 4.17 28.86
N LYS A 224 -6.01 5.16 29.68
CA LYS A 224 -6.18 5.13 31.13
C LYS A 224 -7.65 5.08 31.55
N GLU A 225 -8.53 5.69 30.76
CA GLU A 225 -9.98 5.64 30.94
C GLU A 225 -10.61 4.37 30.35
N ASN A 226 -9.80 3.47 29.82
CA ASN A 226 -10.25 2.23 29.16
C ASN A 226 -11.22 2.45 27.99
N LYS A 227 -11.11 3.58 27.30
CA LYS A 227 -11.93 3.91 26.13
C LYS A 227 -11.37 3.35 24.84
N ILE A 228 -10.03 3.31 24.75
CA ILE A 228 -9.32 2.78 23.57
C ILE A 228 -8.17 1.85 23.97
N SER A 229 -7.74 1.04 23.01
CA SER A 229 -6.42 0.40 22.97
C SER A 229 -5.71 0.87 21.70
N LEU A 230 -4.42 1.15 21.80
CA LEU A 230 -3.64 1.65 20.69
C LEU A 230 -2.53 0.66 20.29
N PHE A 231 -2.48 0.32 19.03
CA PHE A 231 -1.54 -0.60 18.39
C PHE A 231 -0.67 0.17 17.41
N VAL A 232 0.60 0.33 17.74
CA VAL A 232 1.57 1.11 16.96
C VAL A 232 2.47 0.16 16.20
N ASN A 233 2.23 -0.03 14.91
CA ASN A 233 3.07 -0.85 14.07
C ASN A 233 4.15 0.01 13.39
N LEU A 234 5.40 -0.17 13.81
CA LEU A 234 6.56 0.55 13.31
C LEU A 234 7.26 -0.20 12.15
N GLY A 235 6.75 -1.36 11.74
CA GLY A 235 7.38 -2.17 10.70
C GLY A 235 8.79 -2.62 11.08
N ASP A 236 9.79 -2.33 10.25
CA ASP A 236 11.21 -2.62 10.47
C ASP A 236 12.04 -1.35 10.79
N HIS A 237 11.37 -0.28 11.23
CA HIS A 237 12.00 1.03 11.45
C HIS A 237 12.61 1.18 12.86
N VAL A 238 13.69 0.48 13.14
CA VAL A 238 14.40 0.51 14.43
C VAL A 238 14.78 1.93 14.87
N GLY A 239 15.25 2.77 13.95
CA GLY A 239 15.62 4.16 14.27
C GLY A 239 14.45 5.03 14.73
N ASN A 240 13.25 4.79 14.21
CA ASN A 240 12.03 5.48 14.67
C ASN A 240 11.60 4.96 16.03
N TRP A 241 11.76 3.66 16.28
CA TRP A 241 11.51 3.09 17.61
C TRP A 241 12.41 3.69 18.69
N GLU A 242 13.72 3.73 18.46
CA GLU A 242 14.65 4.28 19.44
C GLU A 242 14.36 5.77 19.76
N TRP A 243 14.00 6.54 18.74
CA TRP A 243 13.57 7.92 18.94
C TRP A 243 12.26 7.99 19.73
N LEU A 244 11.23 7.22 19.32
CA LEU A 244 9.91 7.23 19.94
C LEU A 244 9.98 6.76 21.41
N LYS A 245 10.76 5.74 21.69
CA LYS A 245 11.00 5.20 23.04
C LYS A 245 11.60 6.26 23.97
N ALA A 246 12.53 7.09 23.47
CA ALA A 246 13.10 8.18 24.23
C ALA A 246 12.06 9.28 24.52
N GLU A 247 11.25 9.65 23.52
CA GLU A 247 10.19 10.65 23.66
C GLU A 247 9.07 10.20 24.62
N LEU A 248 8.76 8.90 24.62
CA LEU A 248 7.72 8.30 25.45
C LEU A 248 8.23 7.78 26.80
N ALA A 249 9.47 8.13 27.21
CA ALA A 249 10.04 7.70 28.50
C ALA A 249 9.14 7.95 29.72
N PRO A 250 8.32 9.05 29.80
CA PRO A 250 7.36 9.25 30.90
C PRO A 250 6.25 8.21 30.96
N TYR A 251 6.00 7.47 29.90
CA TYR A 251 4.90 6.50 29.74
C TYR A 251 5.39 5.06 29.59
N LYS A 252 6.66 4.79 29.88
CA LYS A 252 7.30 3.48 29.69
C LYS A 252 6.52 2.31 30.32
N ASP A 253 5.86 2.55 31.45
CA ASP A 253 5.12 1.53 32.20
C ASP A 253 3.77 1.16 31.53
N LEU A 254 3.34 1.92 30.52
CA LEU A 254 2.16 1.62 29.71
C LEU A 254 2.49 0.88 28.41
N LEU A 255 3.79 0.77 28.05
CA LEU A 255 4.23 0.20 26.79
C LEU A 255 4.29 -1.33 26.87
N ASN A 256 3.56 -2.00 26.02
CA ASN A 256 3.67 -3.43 25.75
C ASN A 256 4.36 -3.62 24.41
N SER A 257 5.49 -4.30 24.37
CA SER A 257 6.32 -4.44 23.16
C SER A 257 6.23 -5.84 22.59
N HIS A 258 6.10 -5.94 21.26
CA HIS A 258 6.05 -7.19 20.50
C HIS A 258 7.09 -7.09 19.38
N PHE A 259 8.22 -7.78 19.52
CA PHE A 259 9.38 -7.64 18.63
C PHE A 259 9.64 -8.87 17.77
N THR A 260 8.81 -9.91 17.93
CA THR A 260 8.86 -11.12 17.11
C THR A 260 7.52 -11.37 16.46
N TRP A 261 7.54 -12.16 15.40
CA TRP A 261 6.31 -12.64 14.77
C TRP A 261 5.49 -13.50 15.75
N GLU A 262 6.13 -14.35 16.52
CA GLU A 262 5.50 -15.24 17.48
C GLU A 262 4.75 -14.46 18.57
N GLU A 263 5.39 -13.47 19.16
CA GLU A 263 4.74 -12.57 20.15
C GLU A 263 3.53 -11.84 19.56
N THR A 264 3.66 -11.38 18.34
CA THR A 264 2.54 -10.69 17.64
C THR A 264 1.38 -11.65 17.38
N ARG A 265 1.66 -12.85 16.85
CA ARG A 265 0.66 -13.87 16.59
C ARG A 265 -0.06 -14.26 17.87
N ASP A 266 0.68 -14.66 18.90
CA ASP A 266 0.13 -15.18 20.15
C ASP A 266 -0.73 -14.11 20.85
N TYR A 267 -0.28 -12.85 20.84
CA TYR A 267 -1.06 -11.76 21.38
C TYR A 267 -2.31 -11.47 20.53
N THR A 268 -2.17 -11.39 19.21
CA THR A 268 -3.30 -11.16 18.29
C THR A 268 -4.36 -12.25 18.43
N ASP A 269 -3.95 -13.51 18.52
CA ASP A 269 -4.88 -14.62 18.74
C ASP A 269 -5.58 -14.52 20.09
N SER A 270 -4.88 -14.13 21.14
CA SER A 270 -5.47 -13.98 22.47
C SER A 270 -6.57 -12.91 22.52
N ILE A 271 -6.45 -11.84 21.74
CA ILE A 271 -7.44 -10.74 21.70
C ILE A 271 -8.56 -10.96 20.68
N ARG A 272 -8.59 -12.08 19.96
CA ARG A 272 -9.77 -12.45 19.13
C ARG A 272 -10.98 -12.73 19.99
N GLU A 273 -10.78 -13.37 21.15
CA GLU A 273 -11.82 -13.77 22.07
C GLU A 273 -11.84 -12.94 23.37
N ASN A 274 -10.84 -12.09 23.58
CA ASN A 274 -10.71 -11.29 24.79
C ASN A 274 -10.61 -9.80 24.44
N SER A 275 -11.03 -8.94 25.37
CA SER A 275 -10.84 -7.50 25.24
C SER A 275 -9.36 -7.14 25.21
N ALA A 276 -9.01 -6.17 24.37
CA ALA A 276 -7.67 -5.64 24.28
C ALA A 276 -7.55 -4.34 25.09
N HIS A 277 -6.44 -4.17 25.81
CA HIS A 277 -6.23 -3.01 26.67
C HIS A 277 -4.79 -2.49 26.55
N GLY A 278 -4.61 -1.17 26.57
CA GLY A 278 -3.32 -0.55 26.72
C GLY A 278 -2.71 -0.05 25.42
N LEU A 279 -1.38 0.17 25.46
CA LEU A 279 -0.55 0.64 24.37
C LEU A 279 0.40 -0.47 23.95
N HIS A 280 0.33 -0.88 22.71
CA HIS A 280 1.13 -1.94 22.13
C HIS A 280 2.01 -1.42 21.00
N VAL A 281 3.28 -1.79 20.98
CA VAL A 281 4.24 -1.42 19.94
C VAL A 281 4.78 -2.68 19.28
N PHE A 282 4.76 -2.68 17.95
CA PHE A 282 5.20 -3.78 17.12
C PHE A 282 6.39 -3.32 16.26
N LEU A 283 7.46 -4.12 16.27
CA LEU A 283 8.67 -3.87 15.51
C LEU A 283 9.28 -5.20 15.07
N TYR A 284 9.82 -5.27 13.88
CA TYR A 284 10.36 -6.51 13.32
C TYR A 284 11.77 -6.32 12.78
N ASP A 285 12.51 -7.40 12.67
CA ASP A 285 13.86 -7.46 12.13
C ASP A 285 13.89 -7.51 10.60
N ASN A 286 12.75 -7.81 9.97
CA ASN A 286 12.65 -7.91 8.52
C ASN A 286 11.27 -7.46 7.99
N THR A 287 11.26 -7.03 6.72
CA THR A 287 10.09 -6.51 6.03
C THR A 287 8.96 -7.55 5.86
N PHE A 288 9.29 -8.84 5.72
CA PHE A 288 8.25 -9.87 5.52
C PHE A 288 7.39 -10.02 6.77
N HIS A 289 8.03 -10.10 7.95
CA HIS A 289 7.30 -10.12 9.23
C HIS A 289 6.49 -8.84 9.41
N ALA A 290 7.05 -7.67 9.09
CA ALA A 290 6.38 -6.38 9.21
C ALA A 290 5.09 -6.29 8.36
N VAL A 291 5.15 -6.75 7.11
CA VAL A 291 4.00 -6.75 6.20
C VAL A 291 2.94 -7.74 6.66
N TYR A 292 3.33 -8.97 6.96
CA TYR A 292 2.38 -10.00 7.36
C TYR A 292 1.70 -9.69 8.69
N ALA A 293 2.44 -9.15 9.65
CA ALA A 293 1.89 -8.68 10.92
C ALA A 293 0.86 -7.57 10.75
N SER A 294 1.06 -6.66 9.78
CA SER A 294 0.06 -5.64 9.46
C SER A 294 -1.28 -6.26 9.06
N ASN A 295 -1.28 -7.26 8.19
CA ASN A 295 -2.48 -7.99 7.76
C ASN A 295 -3.13 -8.72 8.93
N TYR A 296 -2.32 -9.39 9.75
CA TYR A 296 -2.81 -10.17 10.89
C TYR A 296 -3.47 -9.30 11.96
N LEU A 297 -2.84 -8.16 12.26
CA LEU A 297 -3.39 -7.15 13.19
C LEU A 297 -4.69 -6.53 12.65
N MET A 298 -4.77 -6.17 11.36
CA MET A 298 -5.96 -5.56 10.77
C MET A 298 -7.24 -6.36 11.03
N ARG A 299 -7.15 -7.67 11.13
CA ARG A 299 -8.29 -8.56 11.36
C ARG A 299 -8.93 -8.40 12.74
N VAL A 300 -8.17 -7.94 13.73
CA VAL A 300 -8.62 -7.77 15.11
C VAL A 300 -8.74 -6.31 15.54
N MET A 301 -8.41 -5.36 14.65
CA MET A 301 -8.54 -3.93 14.88
C MET A 301 -9.90 -3.41 14.43
N ASP A 302 -10.36 -2.32 15.05
CA ASP A 302 -11.59 -1.63 14.68
C ASP A 302 -11.33 -0.55 13.64
N ILE A 303 -10.27 0.22 13.81
CA ILE A 303 -9.93 1.37 12.98
C ILE A 303 -8.43 1.40 12.72
N MET A 304 -8.04 1.64 11.47
CA MET A 304 -6.66 1.87 11.09
C MET A 304 -6.40 3.36 10.81
N ILE A 305 -5.34 3.89 11.39
CA ILE A 305 -4.83 5.24 11.09
C ILE A 305 -3.63 5.07 10.17
N THR A 306 -3.71 5.60 8.95
CA THR A 306 -2.66 5.42 7.95
C THR A 306 -2.63 6.59 6.97
N LYS A 307 -1.48 6.82 6.33
CA LYS A 307 -1.43 7.67 5.15
C LYS A 307 -2.17 7.01 3.98
N PRO A 308 -2.73 7.78 3.03
CA PRO A 308 -3.56 7.24 1.96
C PRO A 308 -2.72 6.65 0.79
N SER A 309 -1.83 5.71 1.11
CA SER A 309 -1.02 4.96 0.15
C SER A 309 -1.60 3.57 -0.13
N GLU A 310 -0.76 2.54 -0.18
CA GLU A 310 -1.17 1.17 -0.50
C GLU A 310 -2.25 0.62 0.45
N LEU A 311 -2.16 0.96 1.76
CA LEU A 311 -3.14 0.53 2.75
C LEU A 311 -4.50 1.24 2.63
N ALA A 312 -4.60 2.29 1.81
CA ALA A 312 -5.88 2.95 1.54
C ALA A 312 -6.94 2.01 0.96
N PHE A 313 -6.51 0.92 0.34
CA PHE A 313 -7.37 -0.01 -0.39
C PHE A 313 -7.76 -1.26 0.41
N TYR A 314 -7.31 -1.37 1.65
CA TYR A 314 -7.57 -2.53 2.51
C TYR A 314 -8.94 -2.45 3.21
N PRO A 315 -9.63 -3.60 3.45
CA PRO A 315 -11.01 -3.64 3.96
C PRO A 315 -11.08 -3.49 5.48
N ILE A 316 -10.67 -2.34 5.96
CA ILE A 316 -10.77 -1.95 7.38
C ILE A 316 -11.25 -0.49 7.45
N PRO A 317 -12.10 -0.10 8.43
CA PRO A 317 -12.40 1.30 8.69
C PRO A 317 -11.14 2.13 8.90
N LYS A 318 -11.02 3.30 8.23
CA LYS A 318 -9.76 4.06 8.21
C LYS A 318 -9.96 5.53 8.57
N ILE A 319 -8.97 6.05 9.30
CA ILE A 319 -8.67 7.49 9.37
C ILE A 319 -7.46 7.75 8.50
N PHE A 320 -7.61 8.55 7.44
CA PHE A 320 -6.47 9.00 6.67
C PHE A 320 -5.80 10.19 7.33
N ASN A 321 -4.54 10.01 7.70
CA ASN A 321 -3.67 11.12 8.08
C ASN A 321 -3.08 11.82 6.84
N ALA A 322 -2.26 12.84 7.05
CA ALA A 322 -1.63 13.58 5.96
C ALA A 322 -0.79 12.67 5.05
N ARG A 323 -0.99 12.81 3.75
CA ARG A 323 -0.13 12.17 2.75
C ARG A 323 1.31 12.67 2.84
N VAL A 324 2.24 11.84 2.39
CA VAL A 324 3.65 12.19 2.21
C VAL A 324 3.90 12.61 0.76
N GLY A 325 3.42 11.83 -0.19
CA GLY A 325 3.54 12.10 -1.62
C GLY A 325 2.27 12.69 -2.24
N GLY A 326 2.40 13.56 -3.23
CA GLY A 326 1.26 14.18 -3.93
C GLY A 326 0.33 13.16 -4.60
N HIS A 327 0.86 12.05 -5.07
CA HIS A 327 0.12 10.95 -5.70
C HIS A 327 -0.86 10.25 -4.74
N GLU A 328 -0.56 10.21 -3.46
CA GLU A 328 -1.41 9.58 -2.43
C GLU A 328 -2.78 10.27 -2.28
N MET A 329 -2.94 11.51 -2.81
CA MET A 329 -4.24 12.19 -2.86
C MET A 329 -5.32 11.35 -3.53
N TRP A 330 -4.98 10.62 -4.59
CA TRP A 330 -5.95 9.79 -5.31
C TRP A 330 -6.36 8.55 -4.50
N GLY A 331 -5.48 8.06 -3.64
CA GLY A 331 -5.82 7.03 -2.65
C GLY A 331 -6.81 7.53 -1.61
N ALA A 332 -6.58 8.76 -1.08
CA ALA A 332 -7.49 9.39 -0.12
C ALA A 332 -8.89 9.64 -0.72
N ILE A 333 -8.96 10.18 -1.95
CA ILE A 333 -10.23 10.39 -2.64
C ILE A 333 -10.96 9.05 -2.83
N ARG A 334 -10.24 8.03 -3.28
CA ARG A 334 -10.84 6.71 -3.53
C ARG A 334 -11.39 6.07 -2.25
N GLY A 335 -10.63 6.07 -1.16
CA GLY A 335 -11.09 5.52 0.11
C GLY A 335 -12.35 6.23 0.63
N ALA A 336 -12.39 7.56 0.55
CA ALA A 336 -13.57 8.33 0.93
C ALA A 336 -14.79 8.04 0.03
N GLU A 337 -14.59 7.88 -1.30
CA GLU A 337 -15.68 7.56 -2.23
C GLU A 337 -16.29 6.16 -2.01
N ILE A 338 -15.48 5.17 -1.66
CA ILE A 338 -15.98 3.81 -1.40
C ILE A 338 -16.58 3.65 0.00
N GLY A 339 -16.44 4.67 0.84
CA GLY A 339 -17.12 4.76 2.14
C GLY A 339 -16.53 3.87 3.24
N ASP A 340 -15.22 3.60 3.21
CA ASP A 340 -14.51 2.83 4.23
C ASP A 340 -13.48 3.65 5.01
N SER A 341 -13.44 4.97 4.77
CA SER A 341 -12.47 5.88 5.38
C SER A 341 -12.97 7.31 5.51
N THR A 342 -12.28 8.09 6.35
CA THR A 342 -12.42 9.56 6.37
C THR A 342 -11.86 10.20 5.11
N VAL A 343 -12.14 11.47 4.90
CA VAL A 343 -11.30 12.31 4.04
C VAL A 343 -9.93 12.51 4.69
N GLU A 344 -8.93 12.94 3.90
CA GLU A 344 -7.58 13.16 4.40
C GLU A 344 -7.52 14.24 5.49
N ALA A 345 -7.06 13.89 6.68
CA ALA A 345 -6.70 14.82 7.74
C ALA A 345 -5.28 15.35 7.46
N ARG A 346 -5.18 16.60 7.04
CA ARG A 346 -3.91 17.22 6.60
C ARG A 346 -3.01 17.72 7.72
N THR A 347 -3.54 17.76 8.93
CA THR A 347 -2.82 18.27 10.11
C THR A 347 -2.98 17.31 11.28
N ILE A 348 -2.01 17.34 12.20
CA ILE A 348 -2.09 16.56 13.44
C ILE A 348 -3.41 16.80 14.18
N PRO A 349 -3.83 18.07 14.45
CA PRO A 349 -5.10 18.31 15.13
C PRO A 349 -6.32 17.68 14.43
N GLN A 350 -6.37 17.67 13.10
CA GLN A 350 -7.47 17.02 12.37
C GLN A 350 -7.47 15.50 12.55
N THR A 351 -6.29 14.87 12.57
CA THR A 351 -6.17 13.43 12.85
C THR A 351 -6.63 13.11 14.27
N LEU A 352 -6.21 13.90 15.27
CA LEU A 352 -6.61 13.69 16.66
C LEU A 352 -8.11 13.90 16.86
N GLN A 353 -8.70 14.90 16.21
CA GLN A 353 -10.13 15.13 16.22
C GLN A 353 -10.94 13.96 15.63
N ALA A 354 -10.42 13.34 14.55
CA ALA A 354 -11.04 12.15 13.96
C ALA A 354 -10.95 10.93 14.90
N ILE A 355 -9.84 10.79 15.64
CA ILE A 355 -9.70 9.76 16.69
C ILE A 355 -10.75 9.98 17.79
N ASP A 356 -10.89 11.22 18.29
CA ASP A 356 -11.87 11.54 19.31
C ASP A 356 -13.31 11.23 18.85
N LEU A 357 -13.66 11.64 17.62
CA LEU A 357 -14.97 11.36 17.05
C LEU A 357 -15.24 9.84 17.02
N MET A 358 -14.33 9.06 16.43
CA MET A 358 -14.52 7.62 16.29
C MET A 358 -14.30 6.83 17.60
N THR A 359 -13.84 7.49 18.67
CA THR A 359 -13.78 6.92 20.02
C THR A 359 -15.14 7.04 20.72
N HIS A 360 -15.83 8.15 20.52
CA HIS A 360 -17.03 8.48 21.30
C HIS A 360 -18.32 8.20 20.53
N GLU A 361 -18.28 8.16 19.18
CA GLU A 361 -19.42 7.93 18.32
C GLU A 361 -19.26 6.60 17.56
N ASN A 362 -20.39 5.97 17.25
CA ASN A 362 -20.42 4.63 16.63
C ASN A 362 -20.80 4.65 15.15
N ASP A 363 -21.50 5.69 14.72
CA ASP A 363 -22.12 5.83 13.39
C ASP A 363 -21.14 5.61 12.23
N LEU A 364 -19.91 6.16 12.34
CA LEU A 364 -18.89 5.98 11.30
C LEU A 364 -18.36 4.54 11.24
N LEU A 365 -18.18 3.88 12.39
CA LEU A 365 -17.73 2.49 12.39
C LEU A 365 -18.78 1.56 11.76
N GLU A 366 -20.05 1.76 12.15
CA GLU A 366 -21.17 1.01 11.58
C GLU A 366 -21.26 1.21 10.07
N MET A 367 -21.27 2.47 9.63
CA MET A 367 -21.34 2.81 8.20
C MET A 367 -20.16 2.24 7.41
N TYR A 368 -18.94 2.35 7.91
CA TYR A 368 -17.75 1.85 7.19
C TYR A 368 -17.75 0.32 7.12
N CYS A 369 -18.12 -0.38 8.19
CA CYS A 369 -18.26 -1.84 8.16
C CYS A 369 -19.34 -2.29 7.15
N GLU A 370 -20.49 -1.61 7.13
CA GLU A 370 -21.55 -1.88 6.16
C GLU A 370 -21.06 -1.68 4.71
N MET A 371 -20.35 -0.58 4.45
CA MET A 371 -19.81 -0.30 3.12
C MET A 371 -18.72 -1.29 2.71
N ILE A 372 -17.85 -1.72 3.62
CA ILE A 372 -16.84 -2.74 3.35
C ILE A 372 -17.50 -4.05 2.91
N VAL A 373 -18.54 -4.50 3.62
CA VAL A 373 -19.28 -5.72 3.24
C VAL A 373 -19.98 -5.55 1.89
N LYS A 374 -20.63 -4.42 1.63
CA LYS A 374 -21.24 -4.12 0.32
C LYS A 374 -20.21 -4.15 -0.82
N ASN A 375 -19.05 -3.54 -0.58
CA ASN A 375 -17.95 -3.51 -1.55
C ASN A 375 -17.38 -4.90 -1.85
N LYS A 376 -17.30 -5.79 -0.85
CA LYS A 376 -16.96 -7.20 -1.07
C LYS A 376 -17.97 -7.87 -1.99
N ASN A 377 -19.26 -7.69 -1.74
CA ASN A 377 -20.34 -8.32 -2.49
C ASN A 377 -20.38 -7.92 -3.97
N ILE A 378 -19.91 -6.72 -4.30
CA ILE A 378 -19.76 -6.29 -5.71
C ILE A 378 -18.38 -6.64 -6.31
N GLY A 379 -17.53 -7.35 -5.57
CA GLY A 379 -16.21 -7.80 -6.04
C GLY A 379 -15.15 -6.70 -6.10
N LEU A 380 -15.29 -5.64 -5.28
CA LEU A 380 -14.32 -4.53 -5.25
C LEU A 380 -12.95 -4.98 -4.77
N TYR A 381 -12.88 -5.94 -3.85
CA TYR A 381 -11.63 -6.49 -3.28
C TYR A 381 -11.09 -7.71 -4.05
N ASP A 382 -11.61 -8.00 -5.24
CA ASP A 382 -11.22 -9.17 -6.02
C ASP A 382 -10.01 -8.91 -6.94
N GLY A 383 -9.34 -7.78 -6.79
CA GLY A 383 -8.28 -7.34 -7.70
C GLY A 383 -7.12 -8.33 -7.85
N ALA A 384 -6.69 -8.96 -6.75
CA ALA A 384 -5.64 -9.96 -6.79
C ALA A 384 -6.08 -11.19 -7.60
N TYR A 385 -7.30 -11.70 -7.39
CA TYR A 385 -7.83 -12.86 -8.12
C TYR A 385 -8.01 -12.57 -9.61
N LYS A 386 -8.58 -11.42 -9.94
CA LYS A 386 -8.75 -10.99 -11.34
C LYS A 386 -7.41 -10.74 -12.04
N SER A 387 -6.38 -10.32 -11.32
CA SER A 387 -5.03 -10.22 -11.86
C SER A 387 -4.44 -11.60 -12.19
N VAL A 388 -4.68 -12.59 -11.35
CA VAL A 388 -4.31 -14.00 -11.63
C VAL A 388 -5.10 -14.53 -12.85
N GLU A 389 -6.38 -14.24 -12.95
CA GLU A 389 -7.17 -14.60 -14.14
C GLU A 389 -6.59 -13.99 -15.44
N LEU A 390 -6.21 -12.70 -15.37
CA LEU A 390 -5.60 -12.01 -16.52
C LEU A 390 -4.27 -12.63 -16.95
N ALA A 391 -3.48 -13.10 -15.99
CA ALA A 391 -2.18 -13.70 -16.25
C ALA A 391 -2.29 -15.14 -16.76
N THR A 392 -3.20 -15.93 -16.20
CA THR A 392 -3.28 -17.37 -16.43
C THR A 392 -4.36 -17.78 -17.41
N GLY A 393 -5.33 -16.90 -17.67
CA GLY A 393 -6.57 -17.25 -18.42
C GLY A 393 -7.56 -18.13 -17.62
N LYS A 394 -7.21 -18.56 -16.40
CA LYS A 394 -8.05 -19.41 -15.56
C LYS A 394 -8.97 -18.55 -14.71
N LYS A 395 -10.27 -18.92 -14.68
CA LYS A 395 -11.27 -18.22 -13.88
C LYS A 395 -11.15 -18.58 -12.40
N PHE A 396 -11.44 -17.61 -11.52
CA PHE A 396 -11.66 -17.92 -10.11
C PHE A 396 -13.18 -18.07 -9.84
N THR A 397 -13.51 -18.91 -8.89
CA THR A 397 -14.87 -19.07 -8.39
C THR A 397 -14.87 -19.05 -6.88
N ARG A 398 -15.87 -18.37 -6.30
CA ARG A 398 -16.13 -18.44 -4.86
C ARG A 398 -17.03 -19.64 -4.57
N THR A 399 -16.61 -20.45 -3.64
CA THR A 399 -17.39 -21.59 -3.12
C THR A 399 -17.56 -21.43 -1.61
N PRO A 400 -18.47 -22.16 -0.97
CA PRO A 400 -18.58 -22.16 0.50
C PRO A 400 -17.29 -22.55 1.22
N GLU A 401 -16.41 -23.30 0.55
CA GLU A 401 -15.11 -23.74 1.10
C GLU A 401 -13.96 -22.75 0.78
N GLY A 402 -14.26 -21.63 0.12
CA GLY A 402 -13.28 -20.60 -0.25
C GLY A 402 -13.17 -20.36 -1.75
N ILE A 403 -12.06 -19.77 -2.18
CA ILE A 403 -11.80 -19.44 -3.59
C ILE A 403 -11.02 -20.56 -4.27
N ARG A 404 -11.49 -20.93 -5.47
CA ARG A 404 -10.81 -21.87 -6.36
C ARG A 404 -10.44 -21.16 -7.67
N ILE A 405 -9.23 -21.40 -8.16
CA ILE A 405 -8.74 -20.96 -9.47
C ILE A 405 -8.58 -22.20 -10.34
N GLY A 406 -9.36 -22.27 -11.37
CA GLY A 406 -9.32 -23.39 -12.29
C GLY A 406 -10.59 -23.49 -13.13
N GLY A 407 -10.50 -24.11 -14.25
CA GLY A 407 -11.60 -24.39 -15.15
C GLY A 407 -11.13 -25.30 -16.24
#